data_eeed0c3f11cc45f517bf91ef2cdf1217
#
_entry.id   eeed0c3f11cc45f517bf91ef2cdf1217
#
_cell.length_a   1.000
_cell.length_b   1.000
_cell.length_c   1.000
_cell.angle_alpha   90.00
_cell.angle_beta   90.00
_cell.angle_gamma   90.00
#
_symmetry.space_group_name_H-M   'P 1'
#
loop_
_entity.id
_entity.type
_entity.pdbx_description
1 polymer ?
#
loop_
_entity_poly.entity_id
_entity_poly.type
_entity_poly.pdbx_seq_one_letter_code
_entity_poly.pdbx_strand_id
1 'polypeptide(L)'
;MTISRRRFIEGVAAAGSLRLGLSTGRAQTLQGTSLDLTVGATPVNLTGRARTATTVNGTMPGPTLRLREGETVTINVRNTLREPTSIHWHGILLPNALDGVPGLTFRGIMPGETFTYRFPVRQAGTYWYHSHSGMQEQTGLSGALILEPRTREPYAYQRDYIVMLADWTDEDPMTVVANLKGQGDYYNYNRRTLGTFARDARRDGLGPTVDDRLMWGQMRMSPTDIMDVSGATYTFLMNGQPPAANWTGLFASGEKVRLRFINGAAMSTFDVRIPGLAMTVVQADGSDVQP
;
A
#
# COMPACT_ATOMS: atom_id res chain seq x y z
N MET A 1 -35.13 -32.56 6.30
CA MET A 1 -33.82 -33.17 6.59
C MET A 1 -32.92 -32.13 7.20
N THR A 2 -32.68 -32.17 8.50
CA THR A 2 -31.82 -31.23 9.21
C THR A 2 -30.39 -31.76 9.16
N ILE A 3 -29.50 -31.02 8.49
CA ILE A 3 -28.06 -31.35 8.45
C ILE A 3 -27.46 -30.96 9.80
N SER A 4 -26.83 -31.92 10.52
CA SER A 4 -26.19 -31.62 11.80
C SER A 4 -24.91 -30.77 11.58
N ARG A 5 -24.58 -29.92 12.58
CA ARG A 5 -23.38 -29.08 12.56
C ARG A 5 -22.10 -29.85 12.27
N ARG A 6 -22.02 -31.10 12.71
CA ARG A 6 -20.87 -31.99 12.48
C ARG A 6 -20.74 -32.38 10.99
N ARG A 7 -21.84 -32.71 10.31
CA ARG A 7 -21.83 -33.01 8.85
C ARG A 7 -21.59 -31.77 7.99
N PHE A 8 -21.95 -30.59 8.49
CA PHE A 8 -21.62 -29.35 7.81
C PHE A 8 -20.10 -29.06 7.86
N ILE A 9 -19.46 -29.31 9.02
CA ILE A 9 -18.00 -29.14 9.20
C ILE A 9 -17.23 -30.20 8.36
N GLU A 10 -17.70 -31.44 8.31
CA GLU A 10 -17.10 -32.51 7.49
C GLU A 10 -17.25 -32.24 6.00
N GLY A 11 -18.38 -31.66 5.55
CA GLY A 11 -18.60 -31.24 4.16
C GLY A 11 -17.72 -30.07 3.71
N VAL A 12 -17.43 -29.13 4.61
CA VAL A 12 -16.51 -28.00 4.36
C VAL A 12 -15.05 -28.47 4.32
N ALA A 13 -14.68 -29.48 5.11
CA ALA A 13 -13.34 -30.07 5.08
C ALA A 13 -13.07 -30.86 3.77
N ALA A 14 -14.09 -31.52 3.20
CA ALA A 14 -13.95 -32.29 1.95
C ALA A 14 -13.94 -31.41 0.68
N ALA A 15 -14.55 -30.21 0.71
CA ALA A 15 -14.52 -29.24 -0.40
C ALA A 15 -13.24 -28.38 -0.40
N GLY A 16 -12.41 -28.51 0.62
CA GLY A 16 -11.18 -27.72 0.82
C GLY A 16 -9.95 -28.16 0.04
N SER A 17 -9.99 -29.27 -0.71
CA SER A 17 -8.79 -29.87 -1.31
C SER A 17 -8.53 -29.52 -2.78
N LEU A 18 -9.25 -28.58 -3.37
CA LEU A 18 -8.93 -28.00 -4.69
C LEU A 18 -8.77 -26.48 -4.63
N ARG A 19 -8.07 -25.98 -3.65
CA ARG A 19 -7.44 -24.66 -3.72
C ARG A 19 -6.08 -24.85 -4.37
N LEU A 20 -6.01 -24.63 -5.68
CA LEU A 20 -4.76 -24.20 -6.31
C LEU A 20 -4.25 -23.04 -5.48
N GLY A 21 -3.14 -23.28 -4.76
CA GLY A 21 -2.62 -22.38 -3.77
C GLY A 21 -2.13 -21.06 -4.37
N LEU A 22 -3.02 -20.10 -4.44
CA LEU A 22 -2.62 -18.69 -4.40
C LEU A 22 -2.55 -18.34 -2.92
N SER A 23 -1.44 -18.68 -2.30
CA SER A 23 -1.07 -18.22 -0.97
C SER A 23 -0.89 -16.70 -1.09
N THR A 24 -1.90 -15.92 -0.71
CA THR A 24 -1.66 -14.59 -0.18
C THR A 24 -0.94 -14.81 1.14
N GLY A 25 0.38 -15.06 1.05
CA GLY A 25 1.21 -15.30 2.20
C GLY A 25 1.06 -14.10 3.12
N ARG A 26 0.68 -14.36 4.37
CA ARG A 26 0.66 -13.30 5.39
C ARG A 26 2.05 -12.68 5.40
N ALA A 27 2.15 -11.36 5.24
CA ALA A 27 3.43 -10.66 5.20
C ALA A 27 4.28 -11.09 6.41
N GLN A 28 5.45 -11.65 6.13
CA GLN A 28 6.37 -12.12 7.16
C GLN A 28 6.97 -10.90 7.87
N THR A 29 7.25 -11.02 9.16
CA THR A 29 8.07 -10.04 9.87
C THR A 29 9.50 -10.54 9.93
N LEU A 30 10.44 -9.72 9.45
CA LEU A 30 11.87 -9.93 9.57
C LEU A 30 12.43 -8.95 10.59
N GLN A 31 13.33 -9.42 11.46
CA GLN A 31 13.94 -8.60 12.51
C GLN A 31 15.40 -8.99 12.72
N GLY A 32 16.18 -8.09 13.30
CA GLY A 32 17.60 -8.27 13.54
C GLY A 32 18.48 -7.35 12.70
N THR A 33 19.79 -7.56 12.78
CA THR A 33 20.78 -6.66 12.15
C THR A 33 21.29 -7.16 10.80
N SER A 34 20.92 -8.37 10.38
CA SER A 34 21.28 -8.94 9.09
C SER A 34 20.04 -9.54 8.45
N LEU A 35 19.62 -9.02 7.30
CA LEU A 35 18.41 -9.42 6.60
C LEU A 35 18.70 -9.68 5.12
N ASP A 36 18.00 -10.67 4.55
CA ASP A 36 18.06 -11.00 3.14
C ASP A 36 16.68 -10.80 2.51
N LEU A 37 16.63 -10.00 1.45
CA LEU A 37 15.44 -9.72 0.66
C LEU A 37 15.67 -10.18 -0.78
N THR A 38 14.67 -10.81 -1.36
CA THR A 38 14.66 -11.19 -2.77
C THR A 38 13.52 -10.48 -3.48
N VAL A 39 13.87 -9.62 -4.43
CA VAL A 39 12.90 -8.98 -5.32
C VAL A 39 12.63 -9.91 -6.50
N GLY A 40 11.37 -10.16 -6.79
CA GLY A 40 10.97 -11.09 -7.85
C GLY A 40 9.54 -10.88 -8.32
N ALA A 41 9.16 -11.65 -9.34
CA ALA A 41 7.82 -11.64 -9.90
C ALA A 41 6.98 -12.79 -9.33
N THR A 42 5.76 -12.49 -8.86
CA THR A 42 4.87 -13.47 -8.25
C THR A 42 3.48 -13.38 -8.88
N PRO A 43 2.88 -14.50 -9.31
CA PRO A 43 1.48 -14.51 -9.74
C PRO A 43 0.55 -14.13 -8.59
N VAL A 44 -0.40 -13.22 -8.87
CA VAL A 44 -1.44 -12.77 -7.93
C VAL A 44 -2.81 -12.78 -8.57
N ASN A 45 -3.85 -12.85 -7.75
CA ASN A 45 -5.23 -12.68 -8.19
C ASN A 45 -6.00 -11.89 -7.11
N LEU A 46 -6.11 -10.58 -7.30
CA LEU A 46 -6.74 -9.66 -6.35
C LEU A 46 -8.17 -9.29 -6.76
N THR A 47 -8.46 -9.36 -8.06
CA THR A 47 -9.71 -8.87 -8.66
C THR A 47 -10.54 -9.95 -9.34
N GLY A 48 -10.08 -11.21 -9.30
CA GLY A 48 -10.60 -12.31 -10.12
C GLY A 48 -9.82 -12.51 -11.42
N ARG A 49 -8.81 -11.66 -11.70
CA ARG A 49 -7.93 -11.77 -12.87
C ARG A 49 -6.52 -12.11 -12.44
N ALA A 50 -5.92 -13.10 -13.10
CA ALA A 50 -4.50 -13.41 -12.86
C ALA A 50 -3.60 -12.30 -13.38
N ARG A 51 -2.68 -11.84 -12.55
CA ARG A 51 -1.68 -10.81 -12.83
C ARG A 51 -0.34 -11.23 -12.25
N THR A 52 0.70 -10.48 -12.56
CA THR A 52 2.02 -10.64 -11.95
C THR A 52 2.33 -9.40 -11.13
N ALA A 53 2.62 -9.59 -9.86
CA ALA A 53 3.09 -8.54 -8.97
C ALA A 53 4.61 -8.57 -8.86
N THR A 54 5.21 -7.40 -8.63
CA THR A 54 6.59 -7.29 -8.18
C THR A 54 6.60 -7.40 -6.66
N THR A 55 7.31 -8.39 -6.13
CA THR A 55 7.21 -8.77 -4.73
C THR A 55 8.57 -8.79 -4.04
N VAL A 56 8.56 -8.71 -2.72
CA VAL A 56 9.73 -8.99 -1.88
C VAL A 56 9.47 -10.29 -1.12
N ASN A 57 10.39 -11.25 -1.24
CA ASN A 57 10.27 -12.59 -0.66
C ASN A 57 8.97 -13.30 -1.05
N GLY A 58 8.46 -13.04 -2.27
CA GLY A 58 7.27 -13.68 -2.80
C GLY A 58 5.94 -13.19 -2.22
N THR A 59 5.94 -12.09 -1.44
CA THR A 59 4.72 -11.52 -0.82
C THR A 59 4.48 -10.08 -1.25
N MET A 60 3.21 -9.67 -1.22
CA MET A 60 2.74 -8.30 -1.45
C MET A 60 1.67 -7.97 -0.39
N PRO A 61 1.88 -6.96 0.48
CA PRO A 61 3.15 -6.24 0.63
C PRO A 61 4.29 -7.19 1.00
N GLY A 62 5.52 -6.73 0.77
CA GLY A 62 6.73 -7.43 1.18
C GLY A 62 6.83 -7.58 2.72
N PRO A 63 7.83 -8.30 3.23
CA PRO A 63 8.01 -8.49 4.66
C PRO A 63 8.02 -7.17 5.43
N THR A 64 7.40 -7.16 6.60
CA THR A 64 7.61 -6.08 7.56
C THR A 64 9.02 -6.20 8.12
N LEU A 65 9.82 -5.13 7.99
CA LEU A 65 11.15 -5.06 8.60
C LEU A 65 11.04 -4.36 9.96
N ARG A 66 11.50 -5.03 11.02
CA ARG A 66 11.60 -4.44 12.36
C ARG A 66 13.07 -4.31 12.72
N LEU A 67 13.54 -3.08 12.79
CA LEU A 67 14.93 -2.72 13.10
C LEU A 67 14.94 -1.91 14.41
N ARG A 68 16.08 -1.84 15.07
CA ARG A 68 16.19 -1.12 16.34
C ARG A 68 17.08 0.11 16.22
N GLU A 69 16.62 1.23 16.75
CA GLU A 69 17.37 2.46 16.83
C GLU A 69 18.72 2.24 17.56
N GLY A 70 19.79 2.77 17.00
CA GLY A 70 21.16 2.68 17.51
C GLY A 70 21.92 1.47 17.00
N GLU A 71 21.26 0.50 16.33
CA GLU A 71 21.95 -0.62 15.71
C GLU A 71 22.43 -0.29 14.28
N THR A 72 23.46 -0.97 13.83
CA THR A 72 23.85 -0.94 12.41
C THR A 72 23.30 -2.18 11.74
N VAL A 73 22.53 -1.99 10.69
CA VAL A 73 21.90 -3.07 9.94
C VAL A 73 22.59 -3.32 8.61
N THR A 74 22.55 -4.57 8.18
CA THR A 74 23.00 -5.03 6.86
C THR A 74 21.83 -5.73 6.18
N ILE A 75 21.38 -5.20 5.03
CA ILE A 75 20.27 -5.74 4.28
C ILE A 75 20.76 -6.07 2.87
N ASN A 76 20.79 -7.34 2.53
CA ASN A 76 21.14 -7.81 1.20
C ASN A 76 19.88 -7.89 0.36
N VAL A 77 19.85 -7.22 -0.76
CA VAL A 77 18.73 -7.23 -1.71
C VAL A 77 19.15 -7.89 -2.99
N ARG A 78 18.62 -9.07 -3.28
CA ARG A 78 18.84 -9.80 -4.52
C ARG A 78 17.75 -9.50 -5.53
N ASN A 79 18.15 -9.13 -6.74
CA ASN A 79 17.23 -8.93 -7.86
C ASN A 79 17.10 -10.22 -8.70
N THR A 80 15.92 -10.80 -8.75
CA THR A 80 15.60 -11.94 -9.63
C THR A 80 14.70 -11.56 -10.81
N LEU A 81 14.36 -10.27 -10.95
CA LEU A 81 13.64 -9.75 -12.12
C LEU A 81 14.55 -9.77 -13.37
N ARG A 82 13.92 -9.57 -14.52
CA ARG A 82 14.63 -9.39 -15.80
C ARG A 82 15.02 -7.94 -16.09
N GLU A 83 14.69 -7.04 -15.19
CA GLU A 83 14.91 -5.59 -15.26
C GLU A 83 15.61 -5.09 -13.99
N PRO A 84 16.23 -3.91 -14.02
CA PRO A 84 16.78 -3.30 -12.81
C PRO A 84 15.71 -3.04 -11.76
N THR A 85 16.11 -3.12 -10.49
CA THR A 85 15.24 -2.77 -9.34
C THR A 85 15.98 -1.89 -8.36
N SER A 86 15.29 -1.42 -7.36
CA SER A 86 15.82 -0.63 -6.24
C SER A 86 14.97 -0.80 -5.01
N ILE A 87 15.52 -0.50 -3.84
CA ILE A 87 14.77 -0.30 -2.60
C ILE A 87 15.11 1.07 -2.04
N HIS A 88 14.12 1.96 -2.03
CA HIS A 88 14.16 3.21 -1.30
C HIS A 88 13.61 3.01 0.10
N TRP A 89 14.29 3.60 1.07
CA TRP A 89 13.94 3.54 2.49
C TRP A 89 13.23 4.82 2.89
N HIS A 90 11.92 4.85 2.68
CA HIS A 90 11.14 6.08 2.75
C HIS A 90 11.08 6.67 4.16
N GLY A 91 11.50 7.93 4.30
CA GLY A 91 11.38 8.72 5.51
C GLY A 91 12.49 8.51 6.54
N ILE A 92 13.52 7.71 6.25
CA ILE A 92 14.61 7.48 7.20
C ILE A 92 15.89 8.24 6.84
N LEU A 93 16.70 8.55 7.86
CA LEU A 93 17.98 9.24 7.74
C LEU A 93 19.09 8.23 7.46
N LEU A 94 19.63 8.26 6.25
CA LEU A 94 20.73 7.39 5.83
C LEU A 94 21.67 8.09 4.82
N PRO A 95 22.85 7.54 4.54
CA PRO A 95 23.74 8.08 3.52
C PRO A 95 23.09 8.07 2.14
N ASN A 96 23.20 9.15 1.37
CA ASN A 96 22.59 9.31 0.06
C ASN A 96 22.90 8.13 -0.91
N ALA A 97 24.11 7.57 -0.89
CA ALA A 97 24.45 6.41 -1.71
C ALA A 97 23.66 5.13 -1.38
N LEU A 98 22.95 5.10 -0.25
CA LEU A 98 22.12 4.01 0.22
C LEU A 98 20.62 4.36 0.20
N ASP A 99 20.25 5.53 -0.34
CA ASP A 99 18.87 5.99 -0.45
C ASP A 99 18.03 5.16 -1.44
N GLY A 100 18.71 4.47 -2.35
CA GLY A 100 18.09 3.53 -3.27
C GLY A 100 17.34 4.17 -4.43
N VAL A 101 17.60 5.45 -4.74
CA VAL A 101 17.01 6.16 -5.88
C VAL A 101 17.98 6.09 -7.08
N PRO A 102 17.65 5.36 -8.16
CA PRO A 102 18.54 5.23 -9.30
C PRO A 102 18.74 6.54 -10.06
N GLY A 103 19.92 6.68 -10.65
CA GLY A 103 20.25 7.82 -11.53
C GLY A 103 20.97 8.98 -10.85
N LEU A 104 21.13 8.97 -9.52
CA LEU A 104 21.92 9.96 -8.77
C LEU A 104 23.20 9.33 -8.24
N THR A 105 23.16 8.76 -7.05
CA THR A 105 24.31 8.13 -6.37
C THR A 105 24.27 6.61 -6.39
N PHE A 106 23.24 6.05 -6.99
CA PHE A 106 22.95 4.63 -7.05
C PHE A 106 22.51 4.24 -8.46
N ARG A 107 23.04 3.16 -9.01
CA ARG A 107 22.75 2.72 -10.39
C ARG A 107 21.55 1.79 -10.51
N GLY A 108 20.95 1.41 -9.39
CA GLY A 108 19.99 0.31 -9.30
C GLY A 108 20.68 -1.05 -9.11
N ILE A 109 19.89 -2.07 -8.87
CA ILE A 109 20.31 -3.47 -8.71
C ILE A 109 19.97 -4.18 -10.00
N MET A 110 21.02 -4.59 -10.78
CA MET A 110 20.82 -5.23 -12.08
C MET A 110 20.25 -6.65 -11.92
N PRO A 111 19.65 -7.22 -12.98
CA PRO A 111 19.20 -8.61 -12.98
C PRO A 111 20.27 -9.58 -12.51
N GLY A 112 19.92 -10.44 -11.53
CA GLY A 112 20.83 -11.42 -10.94
C GLY A 112 21.81 -10.89 -9.89
N GLU A 113 21.90 -9.56 -9.71
CA GLU A 113 22.80 -8.95 -8.74
C GLU A 113 22.20 -8.96 -7.32
N THR A 114 23.09 -8.82 -6.35
CA THR A 114 22.76 -8.53 -4.94
C THR A 114 23.45 -7.23 -4.55
N PHE A 115 22.68 -6.29 -3.99
CA PHE A 115 23.20 -5.05 -3.42
C PHE A 115 23.05 -5.10 -1.89
N THR A 116 24.10 -4.67 -1.19
CA THR A 116 24.11 -4.66 0.28
C THR A 116 23.96 -3.23 0.79
N TYR A 117 22.84 -2.98 1.45
CA TYR A 117 22.58 -1.77 2.22
C TYR A 117 23.15 -1.96 3.62
N ARG A 118 24.04 -1.08 4.06
CA ARG A 118 24.60 -1.11 5.43
C ARG A 118 24.60 0.28 6.02
N PHE A 119 23.75 0.49 7.03
CA PHE A 119 23.58 1.80 7.64
C PHE A 119 23.20 1.72 9.12
N PRO A 120 23.55 2.75 9.92
CA PRO A 120 23.07 2.87 11.30
C PRO A 120 21.61 3.35 11.31
N VAL A 121 20.78 2.73 12.14
CA VAL A 121 19.41 3.17 12.41
C VAL A 121 19.45 4.33 13.38
N ARG A 122 19.13 5.56 12.93
CA ARG A 122 19.32 6.80 13.68
C ARG A 122 18.05 7.38 14.27
N GLN A 123 16.92 6.74 14.06
CA GLN A 123 15.60 7.23 14.45
C GLN A 123 14.67 6.07 14.76
N ALA A 124 13.56 6.34 15.44
CA ALA A 124 12.48 5.41 15.68
C ALA A 124 11.22 5.87 14.93
N GLY A 125 10.28 4.98 14.71
CA GLY A 125 8.98 5.33 14.11
C GLY A 125 8.45 4.28 13.14
N THR A 126 7.36 4.66 12.47
CA THR A 126 6.70 3.86 11.46
C THR A 126 6.99 4.46 10.09
N TYR A 127 7.60 3.66 9.24
CA TYR A 127 8.06 4.00 7.90
C TYR A 127 7.72 2.87 6.94
N TRP A 128 8.18 2.97 5.69
CA TRP A 128 8.01 1.94 4.68
C TRP A 128 9.18 1.91 3.71
N TYR A 129 9.24 0.90 2.89
CA TYR A 129 10.21 0.80 1.79
C TYR A 129 9.47 0.46 0.49
N HIS A 130 10.00 0.93 -0.62
CA HIS A 130 9.42 0.69 -1.95
C HIS A 130 10.46 0.84 -3.06
N SER A 131 10.09 0.47 -4.29
CA SER A 131 10.96 0.66 -5.43
C SER A 131 10.89 2.08 -5.98
N HIS A 132 12.00 2.59 -6.47
CA HIS A 132 12.09 3.78 -7.32
C HIS A 132 12.48 3.40 -8.77
N SER A 133 12.31 2.13 -9.18
CA SER A 133 12.63 1.64 -10.51
C SER A 133 11.36 1.39 -11.31
N GLY A 134 11.19 2.09 -12.43
CA GLY A 134 10.01 1.95 -13.28
C GLY A 134 8.71 2.16 -12.51
N MET A 135 7.74 1.27 -12.72
CA MET A 135 6.44 1.27 -12.01
C MET A 135 6.33 0.12 -11.00
N GLN A 136 7.46 -0.35 -10.47
CA GLN A 136 7.50 -1.52 -9.58
C GLN A 136 6.78 -1.27 -8.25
N GLU A 137 6.74 -0.03 -7.76
CA GLU A 137 5.91 0.37 -6.62
C GLU A 137 4.44 0.09 -6.89
N GLN A 138 3.90 0.57 -8.01
CA GLN A 138 2.51 0.35 -8.40
C GLN A 138 2.20 -1.14 -8.62
N THR A 139 3.17 -1.94 -9.05
CA THR A 139 3.01 -3.38 -9.22
C THR A 139 3.25 -4.18 -7.94
N GLY A 140 3.46 -3.52 -6.79
CA GLY A 140 3.43 -4.15 -5.47
C GLY A 140 4.74 -4.22 -4.70
N LEU A 141 5.87 -3.68 -5.24
CA LEU A 141 7.13 -3.66 -4.53
C LEU A 141 7.13 -2.59 -3.45
N SER A 142 6.56 -2.93 -2.31
CA SER A 142 6.54 -2.10 -1.10
C SER A 142 6.38 -2.96 0.15
N GLY A 143 6.75 -2.42 1.30
CA GLY A 143 6.58 -3.09 2.59
C GLY A 143 6.81 -2.16 3.77
N ALA A 144 6.33 -2.55 4.94
CA ALA A 144 6.43 -1.75 6.16
C ALA A 144 7.85 -1.81 6.75
N LEU A 145 8.32 -0.67 7.26
CA LEU A 145 9.58 -0.53 7.98
C LEU A 145 9.30 0.08 9.35
N ILE A 146 9.50 -0.69 10.40
CA ILE A 146 9.29 -0.27 11.78
C ILE A 146 10.65 -0.12 12.45
N LEU A 147 10.95 1.09 12.90
CA LEU A 147 12.15 1.39 13.66
C LEU A 147 11.77 1.46 15.15
N GLU A 148 12.15 0.42 15.88
CA GLU A 148 11.86 0.31 17.30
C GLU A 148 12.75 1.27 18.10
N PRO A 149 12.19 2.08 19.03
CA PRO A 149 12.98 3.03 19.79
C PRO A 149 13.91 2.34 20.78
N ARG A 150 14.99 3.00 21.15
CA ARG A 150 15.91 2.53 22.22
C ARG A 150 15.25 2.61 23.59
N THR A 151 14.43 3.63 23.80
CA THR A 151 13.70 3.89 25.05
C THR A 151 12.24 3.45 24.89
N ARG A 152 11.58 3.30 26.04
CA ARG A 152 10.15 2.97 26.03
C ARG A 152 9.34 4.12 25.45
N GLU A 153 8.38 3.80 24.57
CA GLU A 153 7.43 4.77 24.04
C GLU A 153 6.56 5.39 25.15
N PRO A 154 6.14 6.66 25.00
CA PRO A 154 5.39 7.37 26.06
C PRO A 154 3.94 6.88 26.22
N TYR A 155 3.46 6.05 25.32
CA TYR A 155 2.11 5.49 25.35
C TYR A 155 2.16 3.96 25.43
N ALA A 156 1.14 3.39 26.06
CA ALA A 156 1.04 1.94 26.24
C ALA A 156 -0.04 1.34 25.34
N TYR A 157 0.24 0.16 24.81
CA TYR A 157 -0.70 -0.64 24.02
C TYR A 157 -0.46 -2.14 24.28
N GLN A 158 -1.50 -2.95 24.05
CA GLN A 158 -1.44 -4.41 24.14
C GLN A 158 -1.37 -5.08 22.78
N ARG A 159 -1.83 -4.38 21.73
CA ARG A 159 -1.80 -4.84 20.33
C ARG A 159 -1.13 -3.80 19.45
N ASP A 160 -0.35 -4.28 18.48
CA ASP A 160 0.35 -3.46 17.49
C ASP A 160 0.09 -4.05 16.11
N TYR A 161 -0.71 -3.34 15.30
CA TYR A 161 -1.07 -3.75 13.95
C TYR A 161 -0.53 -2.77 12.93
N ILE A 162 0.08 -3.31 11.89
CA ILE A 162 0.45 -2.55 10.70
C ILE A 162 -0.72 -2.60 9.73
N VAL A 163 -1.11 -1.43 9.26
CA VAL A 163 -2.20 -1.24 8.29
C VAL A 163 -1.62 -0.51 7.09
N MET A 164 -1.08 -1.28 6.15
CA MET A 164 -0.57 -0.75 4.90
C MET A 164 -1.68 -0.66 3.88
N LEU A 165 -2.00 0.57 3.47
CA LEU A 165 -2.99 0.90 2.46
C LEU A 165 -2.30 1.05 1.11
N ALA A 166 -2.89 0.51 0.06
CA ALA A 166 -2.35 0.58 -1.29
C ALA A 166 -3.49 0.61 -2.32
N ASP A 167 -3.16 0.97 -3.54
CA ASP A 167 -4.02 0.89 -4.70
C ASP A 167 -3.43 -0.09 -5.72
N TRP A 168 -4.29 -0.89 -6.34
CA TRP A 168 -3.93 -1.88 -7.34
C TRP A 168 -4.72 -1.65 -8.62
N THR A 169 -4.08 -1.77 -9.75
CA THR A 169 -4.76 -1.84 -11.05
C THR A 169 -4.37 -3.11 -11.79
N ASP A 170 -5.34 -3.68 -12.51
CA ASP A 170 -5.09 -4.78 -13.43
C ASP A 170 -4.56 -4.31 -14.80
N GLU A 171 -4.58 -3.00 -15.04
CA GLU A 171 -3.99 -2.39 -16.22
C GLU A 171 -2.49 -2.26 -16.05
N ASP A 172 -1.73 -2.38 -17.14
CA ASP A 172 -0.29 -2.13 -17.10
C ASP A 172 -0.01 -0.67 -16.70
N PRO A 173 0.75 -0.40 -15.62
CA PRO A 173 0.99 0.96 -15.16
C PRO A 173 1.64 1.88 -16.20
N MET A 174 2.46 1.34 -17.11
CA MET A 174 3.04 2.13 -18.19
C MET A 174 1.98 2.57 -19.21
N THR A 175 0.98 1.72 -19.44
CA THR A 175 -0.21 2.08 -20.25
C THR A 175 -1.02 3.17 -19.56
N VAL A 176 -1.22 3.09 -18.24
CA VAL A 176 -1.89 4.16 -17.44
C VAL A 176 -1.15 5.49 -17.62
N VAL A 177 0.17 5.51 -17.44
CA VAL A 177 0.98 6.73 -17.64
C VAL A 177 0.90 7.25 -19.08
N ALA A 178 0.92 6.38 -20.07
CA ALA A 178 0.81 6.77 -21.48
C ALA A 178 -0.56 7.41 -21.77
N ASN A 179 -1.64 6.84 -21.24
CA ASN A 179 -2.99 7.38 -21.36
C ASN A 179 -3.12 8.77 -20.73
N LEU A 180 -2.60 8.93 -19.50
CA LEU A 180 -2.60 10.22 -18.79
C LEU A 180 -1.75 11.28 -19.48
N LYS A 181 -0.61 10.91 -20.08
CA LYS A 181 0.20 11.83 -20.90
C LYS A 181 -0.50 12.23 -22.18
N GLY A 182 -1.26 11.34 -22.78
CA GLY A 182 -2.04 11.62 -23.99
C GLY A 182 -3.29 12.45 -23.70
N GLN A 183 -3.94 12.19 -22.58
CA GLN A 183 -5.17 12.85 -22.15
C GLN A 183 -5.26 12.81 -20.61
N GLY A 184 -5.02 13.92 -19.92
CA GLY A 184 -4.98 14.01 -18.46
C GLY A 184 -6.27 13.55 -17.76
N ASP A 185 -7.42 13.69 -18.41
CA ASP A 185 -8.73 13.25 -17.90
C ASP A 185 -9.18 11.89 -18.45
N TYR A 186 -8.25 11.05 -18.98
CA TYR A 186 -8.57 9.76 -19.60
C TYR A 186 -9.38 8.83 -18.67
N TYR A 187 -9.02 8.76 -17.39
CA TYR A 187 -9.69 7.93 -16.37
C TYR A 187 -10.82 8.67 -15.64
N ASN A 188 -11.19 9.87 -16.11
CA ASN A 188 -12.30 10.62 -15.54
C ASN A 188 -13.63 10.10 -16.07
N TYR A 189 -14.24 9.15 -15.36
CA TYR A 189 -15.54 8.58 -15.71
C TYR A 189 -16.73 9.46 -15.28
N ASN A 190 -16.51 10.48 -14.45
CA ASN A 190 -17.52 11.42 -13.98
C ASN A 190 -17.49 12.75 -14.76
N ARG A 191 -17.25 12.69 -16.05
CA ARG A 191 -17.20 13.89 -16.91
C ARG A 191 -18.49 14.71 -16.82
N ARG A 192 -18.34 16.04 -16.78
CA ARG A 192 -19.43 16.99 -16.81
C ARG A 192 -19.95 17.13 -18.24
N THR A 193 -20.99 16.40 -18.57
CA THR A 193 -21.66 16.38 -19.88
C THR A 193 -22.99 17.13 -19.82
N LEU A 194 -23.60 17.37 -20.97
CA LEU A 194 -24.97 17.90 -21.03
C LEU A 194 -25.98 16.97 -20.34
N GLY A 195 -25.76 15.66 -20.41
CA GLY A 195 -26.57 14.65 -19.73
C GLY A 195 -26.44 14.74 -18.20
N THR A 196 -25.23 14.94 -17.66
CA THR A 196 -25.03 15.16 -16.24
C THR A 196 -25.61 16.48 -15.79
N PHE A 197 -25.47 17.56 -16.61
CA PHE A 197 -26.09 18.85 -16.34
C PHE A 197 -27.61 18.74 -16.20
N ALA A 198 -28.28 18.08 -17.14
CA ALA A 198 -29.73 17.89 -17.07
C ALA A 198 -30.19 17.08 -15.85
N ARG A 199 -29.39 16.08 -15.43
CA ARG A 199 -29.64 15.29 -14.23
C ARG A 199 -29.48 16.14 -12.97
N ASP A 200 -28.37 16.88 -12.86
CA ASP A 200 -28.05 17.71 -11.72
C ASP A 200 -29.07 18.85 -11.58
N ALA A 201 -29.47 19.48 -12.69
CA ALA A 201 -30.51 20.53 -12.72
C ALA A 201 -31.87 20.00 -12.25
N ARG A 202 -32.21 18.73 -12.51
CA ARG A 202 -33.44 18.10 -11.99
C ARG A 202 -33.36 17.80 -10.49
N ARG A 203 -32.17 17.46 -10.00
CA ARG A 203 -31.96 17.10 -8.57
C ARG A 203 -31.78 18.33 -7.70
N ASP A 204 -30.95 19.27 -8.09
CA ASP A 204 -30.45 20.38 -7.26
C ASP A 204 -31.04 21.74 -7.69
N GLY A 205 -31.74 21.79 -8.82
CA GLY A 205 -32.25 23.00 -9.41
C GLY A 205 -31.31 23.61 -10.47
N LEU A 206 -31.87 24.38 -11.38
CA LEU A 206 -31.12 24.98 -12.53
C LEU A 206 -30.07 25.98 -12.04
N GLY A 207 -30.45 26.92 -11.14
CA GLY A 207 -29.56 27.97 -10.64
C GLY A 207 -28.30 27.40 -9.98
N PRO A 208 -28.41 26.57 -8.92
CA PRO A 208 -27.25 25.95 -8.28
C PRO A 208 -26.39 25.14 -9.24
N THR A 209 -26.99 24.46 -10.23
CA THR A 209 -26.24 23.68 -11.22
C THR A 209 -25.44 24.59 -12.17
N VAL A 210 -26.00 25.69 -12.60
CA VAL A 210 -25.30 26.68 -13.43
C VAL A 210 -24.16 27.31 -12.65
N ASP A 211 -24.40 27.75 -11.42
CA ASP A 211 -23.38 28.34 -10.53
C ASP A 211 -22.20 27.38 -10.30
N ASP A 212 -22.49 26.12 -10.03
CA ASP A 212 -21.47 25.07 -9.89
C ASP A 212 -20.64 24.91 -11.19
N ARG A 213 -21.30 24.89 -12.36
CA ARG A 213 -20.58 24.74 -13.63
C ARG A 213 -19.72 25.97 -13.97
N LEU A 214 -20.22 27.19 -13.67
CA LEU A 214 -19.46 28.41 -13.85
C LEU A 214 -18.26 28.51 -12.92
N MET A 215 -18.43 28.18 -11.66
CA MET A 215 -17.33 28.14 -10.67
C MET A 215 -16.21 27.20 -11.13
N TRP A 216 -16.54 25.98 -11.52
CA TRP A 216 -15.54 25.01 -12.02
C TRP A 216 -14.94 25.43 -13.37
N GLY A 217 -15.72 26.03 -14.24
CA GLY A 217 -15.23 26.59 -15.51
C GLY A 217 -14.23 27.73 -15.31
N GLN A 218 -14.43 28.57 -14.30
CA GLN A 218 -13.48 29.63 -13.93
C GLN A 218 -12.17 29.11 -13.39
N MET A 219 -12.19 28.01 -12.63
CA MET A 219 -10.98 27.34 -12.12
C MET A 219 -10.20 26.62 -13.22
N ARG A 220 -10.80 26.43 -14.41
CA ARG A 220 -10.23 25.63 -15.51
C ARG A 220 -9.82 24.21 -15.09
N MET A 221 -10.48 23.67 -14.08
CA MET A 221 -10.26 22.35 -13.54
C MET A 221 -11.53 21.52 -13.68
N SER A 222 -11.39 20.22 -13.91
CA SER A 222 -12.48 19.28 -13.69
C SER A 222 -12.57 18.96 -12.20
N PRO A 223 -13.77 18.74 -11.61
CA PRO A 223 -13.90 18.27 -10.22
C PRO A 223 -13.16 16.96 -9.94
N THR A 224 -12.81 16.23 -10.99
CA THR A 224 -12.10 14.96 -10.93
C THR A 224 -10.62 15.09 -11.27
N ASP A 225 -10.13 16.30 -11.64
CA ASP A 225 -8.69 16.56 -11.83
C ASP A 225 -7.89 16.54 -10.53
N ILE A 226 -8.56 16.43 -9.40
CA ILE A 226 -7.91 16.22 -8.09
C ILE A 226 -7.39 14.78 -7.98
N MET A 227 -7.92 13.84 -8.79
CA MET A 227 -7.49 12.45 -8.84
C MET A 227 -7.44 11.99 -10.30
N ASP A 228 -6.26 11.96 -10.87
CA ASP A 228 -6.00 11.59 -12.27
C ASP A 228 -6.42 10.14 -12.57
N VAL A 229 -6.31 9.26 -11.57
CA VAL A 229 -6.76 7.86 -11.64
C VAL A 229 -7.74 7.62 -10.51
N SER A 230 -8.98 7.31 -10.84
CA SER A 230 -10.07 7.19 -9.87
C SER A 230 -10.20 5.77 -9.31
N GLY A 231 -10.97 5.64 -8.20
CA GLY A 231 -11.38 4.35 -7.66
C GLY A 231 -12.14 3.43 -8.63
N ALA A 232 -12.59 3.94 -9.77
CA ALA A 232 -13.15 3.12 -10.85
C ALA A 232 -12.07 2.29 -11.56
N THR A 233 -10.80 2.70 -11.49
CA THR A 233 -9.64 2.01 -12.08
C THR A 233 -8.90 1.18 -11.04
N TYR A 234 -8.87 1.64 -9.78
CA TYR A 234 -8.16 0.98 -8.70
C TYR A 234 -9.03 0.03 -7.87
N THR A 235 -8.39 -1.05 -7.43
CA THR A 235 -8.83 -1.85 -6.28
C THR A 235 -7.99 -1.46 -5.08
N PHE A 236 -8.62 -0.91 -4.04
CA PHE A 236 -7.92 -0.54 -2.83
C PHE A 236 -7.58 -1.77 -2.00
N LEU A 237 -6.37 -1.80 -1.46
CA LEU A 237 -5.86 -2.92 -0.69
C LEU A 237 -5.55 -2.48 0.74
N MET A 238 -5.81 -3.36 1.69
CA MET A 238 -5.34 -3.28 3.06
C MET A 238 -4.46 -4.49 3.36
N ASN A 239 -3.18 -4.27 3.63
CA ASN A 239 -2.20 -5.35 3.82
C ASN A 239 -2.19 -6.37 2.66
N GLY A 240 -2.29 -5.88 1.43
CA GLY A 240 -2.31 -6.69 0.20
C GLY A 240 -3.63 -7.42 -0.07
N GLN A 241 -4.67 -7.17 0.71
CA GLN A 241 -5.97 -7.82 0.59
C GLN A 241 -7.03 -6.85 0.06
N PRO A 242 -7.82 -7.23 -0.95
CA PRO A 242 -8.96 -6.44 -1.39
C PRO A 242 -10.08 -6.48 -0.33
N PRO A 243 -11.05 -5.53 -0.35
CA PRO A 243 -12.12 -5.45 0.65
C PRO A 243 -12.88 -6.76 0.86
N ALA A 244 -13.08 -7.55 -0.19
CA ALA A 244 -13.78 -8.84 -0.12
C ALA A 244 -13.05 -9.90 0.72
N ALA A 245 -11.73 -9.76 0.92
CA ALA A 245 -10.95 -10.67 1.75
C ALA A 245 -11.07 -10.36 3.26
N ASN A 246 -11.60 -9.19 3.61
CA ASN A 246 -11.96 -8.78 4.97
C ASN A 246 -10.82 -8.94 5.99
N TRP A 247 -9.73 -8.16 5.81
CA TRP A 247 -8.64 -8.15 6.79
C TRP A 247 -9.17 -7.87 8.20
N THR A 248 -8.70 -8.63 9.19
CA THR A 248 -9.20 -8.58 10.56
C THR A 248 -8.05 -8.48 11.57
N GLY A 249 -8.11 -7.47 12.44
CA GLY A 249 -7.28 -7.36 13.65
C GLY A 249 -8.07 -7.77 14.89
N LEU A 250 -7.57 -8.71 15.66
CA LEU A 250 -8.23 -9.23 16.85
C LEU A 250 -7.78 -8.49 18.12
N PHE A 251 -8.73 -8.10 18.96
CA PHE A 251 -8.45 -7.50 20.27
C PHE A 251 -9.53 -7.90 21.28
N ALA A 252 -9.20 -7.85 22.56
CA ALA A 252 -10.16 -8.02 23.64
C ALA A 252 -10.72 -6.67 24.12
N SER A 253 -11.92 -6.69 24.69
CA SER A 253 -12.52 -5.48 25.27
C SER A 253 -11.59 -4.85 26.32
N GLY A 254 -11.38 -3.53 26.26
CA GLY A 254 -10.49 -2.79 27.13
C GLY A 254 -9.01 -2.77 26.72
N GLU A 255 -8.58 -3.55 25.71
CA GLU A 255 -7.22 -3.45 25.18
C GLU A 255 -7.03 -2.15 24.40
N LYS A 256 -5.87 -1.51 24.62
CA LYS A 256 -5.38 -0.43 23.76
C LYS A 256 -4.69 -1.02 22.54
N VAL A 257 -5.16 -0.65 21.37
CA VAL A 257 -4.65 -1.13 20.09
C VAL A 257 -3.90 -0.01 19.40
N ARG A 258 -2.64 -0.25 19.07
CA ARG A 258 -1.89 0.63 18.17
C ARG A 258 -2.14 0.20 16.74
N LEU A 259 -2.53 1.14 15.90
CA LEU A 259 -2.63 0.97 14.46
C LEU A 259 -1.56 1.81 13.78
N ARG A 260 -0.67 1.19 13.02
CA ARG A 260 0.37 1.85 12.24
C ARG A 260 -0.12 1.96 10.80
N PHE A 261 -0.75 3.09 10.48
CA PHE A 261 -1.19 3.36 9.12
C PHE A 261 -0.02 3.79 8.26
N ILE A 262 0.13 3.13 7.12
CA ILE A 262 1.10 3.47 6.07
C ILE A 262 0.32 3.64 4.78
N ASN A 263 0.37 4.83 4.20
CA ASN A 263 -0.12 5.04 2.84
C ASN A 263 1.01 4.68 1.86
N GLY A 264 0.92 3.48 1.30
CA GLY A 264 1.81 2.98 0.26
C GLY A 264 1.13 2.91 -1.11
N ALA A 265 0.07 3.72 -1.32
CA ALA A 265 -0.59 3.85 -2.61
C ALA A 265 0.21 4.78 -3.53
N ALA A 266 0.25 4.48 -4.82
CA ALA A 266 0.92 5.31 -5.81
C ALA A 266 0.17 6.63 -6.09
N MET A 267 -1.17 6.65 -5.94
CA MET A 267 -2.00 7.81 -6.25
C MET A 267 -3.02 8.16 -5.17
N SER A 268 -3.46 7.17 -4.37
CA SER A 268 -4.65 7.35 -3.52
C SER A 268 -4.35 7.99 -2.19
N THR A 269 -5.23 8.90 -1.76
CA THR A 269 -5.32 9.41 -0.38
C THR A 269 -6.47 8.69 0.33
N PHE A 270 -6.29 8.35 1.61
CA PHE A 270 -7.27 7.60 2.38
C PHE A 270 -7.75 8.37 3.60
N ASP A 271 -9.06 8.55 3.70
CA ASP A 271 -9.71 8.92 4.95
C ASP A 271 -10.03 7.67 5.75
N VAL A 272 -9.44 7.55 6.96
CA VAL A 272 -9.62 6.37 7.80
C VAL A 272 -10.61 6.65 8.91
N ARG A 273 -11.63 5.78 9.02
CA ARG A 273 -12.63 5.84 10.09
C ARG A 273 -12.93 4.44 10.62
N ILE A 274 -13.00 4.29 11.93
CA ILE A 274 -13.44 3.07 12.59
C ILE A 274 -14.74 3.41 13.34
N PRO A 275 -15.92 3.00 12.85
CA PRO A 275 -17.19 3.32 13.50
C PRO A 275 -17.23 2.79 14.94
N GLY A 276 -17.66 3.65 15.86
CA GLY A 276 -17.82 3.30 17.28
C GLY A 276 -16.52 3.29 18.10
N LEU A 277 -15.35 3.59 17.49
CA LEU A 277 -14.08 3.68 18.19
C LEU A 277 -13.46 5.07 18.02
N ALA A 278 -12.95 5.63 19.12
CA ALA A 278 -12.15 6.84 19.09
C ALA A 278 -10.69 6.47 18.75
N MET A 279 -10.11 7.18 17.78
CA MET A 279 -8.70 7.08 17.45
C MET A 279 -7.96 8.32 17.95
N THR A 280 -6.85 8.10 18.65
CA THR A 280 -5.94 9.15 19.09
C THR A 280 -4.67 9.08 18.26
N VAL A 281 -4.31 10.17 17.59
CA VAL A 281 -3.05 10.25 16.85
C VAL A 281 -1.93 10.43 17.86
N VAL A 282 -0.98 9.50 17.89
CA VAL A 282 0.18 9.50 18.80
C VAL A 282 1.49 9.68 18.04
N GLN A 283 1.49 9.50 16.73
CA GLN A 283 2.67 9.65 15.88
C GLN A 283 2.25 10.06 14.47
N ALA A 284 3.00 10.95 13.85
CA ALA A 284 2.88 11.35 12.45
C ALA A 284 4.27 11.41 11.81
N ASP A 285 4.43 10.85 10.62
CA ASP A 285 5.70 10.78 9.86
C ASP A 285 6.91 10.35 10.71
N GLY A 286 6.70 9.31 11.54
CA GLY A 286 7.73 8.78 12.42
C GLY A 286 8.01 9.61 13.69
N SER A 287 7.36 10.75 13.87
CA SER A 287 7.55 11.62 15.02
C SER A 287 6.39 11.54 16.00
N ASP A 288 6.66 11.44 17.29
CA ASP A 288 5.63 11.49 18.31
C ASP A 288 4.93 12.86 18.31
N VAL A 289 3.62 12.87 18.46
CA VAL A 289 2.80 14.06 18.59
C VAL A 289 2.11 14.09 19.95
N GLN A 290 1.72 15.28 20.39
CA GLN A 290 0.86 15.40 21.59
C GLN A 290 -0.56 15.03 21.18
N PRO A 291 -1.16 14.02 21.83
CA PRO A 291 -2.52 13.57 21.55
C PRO A 291 -3.58 14.64 21.83
#